data_eb766978e25bc08ae5bc4885666df6b6
#
_entry.id   eb766978e25bc08ae5bc4885666df6b6
#
_cell.length_a   1.000
_cell.length_b   1.000
_cell.length_c   1.000
_cell.angle_alpha   90.00
_cell.angle_beta   90.00
_cell.angle_gamma   90.00
#
_symmetry.space_group_name_H-M   'P 1'
#
loop_
_entity.id
_entity.type
_entity.pdbx_description
1 polymer ?
#
loop_
_entity_poly.entity_id
_entity_poly.type
_entity_poly.pdbx_seq_one_letter_code
_entity_poly.pdbx_strand_id
1 'polypeptide(L)'
;MKRTKEIIVSTVKVPLYVLTGLFSRLLFVALLPIGIFLSLKAAVRKILGLAVAPEPELLPGLEPELLGLKYFHQGHTWAVATAAGTVTVGLDDFAQKIIGTIDSIELPRIGQTLRQGKIAWKLRHGQRILPQVAPIEGTVIEVNEDLQKSPSLANRSPYEKGWVLKVKPTRLKENLRNLIHGDIGEKWLDLAKSQFVLRFPRAVGPAYQDGGELIDNVGDTLTDEEWERVKREFFL
;
A
#
# COMPACT_ATOMS: atom_id res chain seq x y z
N MET A 1 -48.45 56.48 -38.89
CA MET A 1 -48.39 55.30 -39.81
C MET A 1 -46.97 54.69 -39.79
N LYS A 2 -46.68 53.76 -38.91
CA LYS A 2 -45.41 53.05 -38.85
C LYS A 2 -45.64 51.62 -39.30
N ARG A 3 -45.06 51.24 -40.44
CA ARG A 3 -45.05 49.86 -40.94
C ARG A 3 -43.93 49.11 -40.20
N THR A 4 -44.31 48.16 -39.36
CA THR A 4 -43.42 47.19 -38.74
C THR A 4 -43.11 46.10 -39.81
N LYS A 5 -41.84 46.01 -40.21
CA LYS A 5 -41.37 44.91 -41.07
C LYS A 5 -41.20 43.69 -40.21
N GLU A 6 -42.05 42.68 -40.39
CA GLU A 6 -41.83 41.34 -39.83
C GLU A 6 -40.70 40.66 -40.59
N ILE A 7 -39.62 40.33 -39.85
CA ILE A 7 -38.53 39.49 -40.37
C ILE A 7 -39.02 38.06 -40.20
N ILE A 8 -39.39 37.39 -41.27
CA ILE A 8 -39.68 35.97 -41.28
C ILE A 8 -38.34 35.24 -41.17
N VAL A 9 -38.02 34.73 -39.99
CA VAL A 9 -36.90 33.81 -39.81
C VAL A 9 -37.36 32.43 -40.32
N SER A 10 -36.94 32.05 -41.52
CA SER A 10 -37.14 30.71 -42.07
C SER A 10 -36.30 29.73 -41.24
N THR A 11 -36.93 29.01 -40.34
CA THR A 11 -36.32 27.93 -39.59
C THR A 11 -36.11 26.72 -40.54
N VAL A 12 -34.90 26.55 -41.03
CA VAL A 12 -34.51 25.36 -41.80
C VAL A 12 -34.58 24.14 -40.89
N LYS A 13 -35.60 23.31 -41.00
CA LYS A 13 -35.70 22.03 -40.31
C LYS A 13 -34.72 21.04 -40.94
N VAL A 14 -33.52 20.89 -40.36
CA VAL A 14 -32.58 19.85 -40.78
C VAL A 14 -33.14 18.48 -40.36
N PRO A 15 -33.32 17.54 -41.27
CA PRO A 15 -33.85 16.23 -40.92
C PRO A 15 -32.93 15.49 -39.93
N LEU A 16 -33.51 14.82 -38.95
CA LEU A 16 -32.79 14.12 -37.88
C LEU A 16 -31.74 13.14 -38.39
N TYR A 17 -31.99 12.46 -39.54
CA TYR A 17 -31.02 11.53 -40.13
C TYR A 17 -29.76 12.24 -40.67
N VAL A 18 -29.82 13.52 -41.06
CA VAL A 18 -28.66 14.30 -41.49
C VAL A 18 -27.81 14.65 -40.30
N LEU A 19 -28.42 15.03 -39.16
CA LEU A 19 -27.73 15.30 -37.91
C LEU A 19 -27.02 14.06 -37.34
N THR A 20 -27.72 12.90 -37.35
CA THR A 20 -27.12 11.63 -36.87
C THR A 20 -25.98 11.16 -37.76
N GLY A 21 -26.08 11.34 -39.08
CA GLY A 21 -25.03 11.01 -40.04
C GLY A 21 -23.79 11.90 -39.88
N LEU A 22 -23.96 13.20 -39.62
CA LEU A 22 -22.90 14.14 -39.34
C LEU A 22 -22.19 13.84 -38.02
N PHE A 23 -22.95 13.53 -36.98
CA PHE A 23 -22.40 13.18 -35.66
C PHE A 23 -21.59 11.88 -35.68
N SER A 24 -22.08 10.86 -36.38
CA SER A 24 -21.37 9.61 -36.60
C SER A 24 -20.05 9.80 -37.34
N ARG A 25 -20.02 10.62 -38.39
CA ARG A 25 -18.81 10.93 -39.16
C ARG A 25 -17.79 11.73 -38.35
N LEU A 26 -18.25 12.72 -37.57
CA LEU A 26 -17.39 13.49 -36.66
C LEU A 26 -16.77 12.63 -35.58
N LEU A 27 -17.55 11.72 -34.98
CA LEU A 27 -17.08 10.78 -33.98
C LEU A 27 -16.04 9.82 -34.55
N PHE A 28 -16.26 9.32 -35.78
CA PHE A 28 -15.31 8.44 -36.46
C PHE A 28 -13.99 9.15 -36.78
N VAL A 29 -14.03 10.38 -37.27
CA VAL A 29 -12.84 11.20 -37.54
C VAL A 29 -12.08 11.53 -36.27
N ALA A 30 -12.76 11.76 -35.14
CA ALA A 30 -12.12 12.03 -33.84
C ALA A 30 -11.47 10.79 -33.22
N LEU A 31 -12.05 9.61 -33.38
CA LEU A 31 -11.55 8.37 -32.78
C LEU A 31 -10.49 7.67 -33.64
N LEU A 32 -10.48 7.87 -34.95
CA LEU A 32 -9.54 7.24 -35.87
C LEU A 32 -8.06 7.54 -35.56
N PRO A 33 -7.65 8.78 -35.27
CA PRO A 33 -6.25 9.06 -34.93
C PRO A 33 -5.86 8.44 -33.58
N ILE A 34 -6.79 8.31 -32.62
CA ILE A 34 -6.54 7.64 -31.34
C ILE A 34 -6.29 6.15 -31.56
N GLY A 35 -7.13 5.49 -32.39
CA GLY A 35 -6.94 4.08 -32.76
C GLY A 35 -5.61 3.82 -33.47
N ILE A 36 -5.24 4.69 -34.42
CA ILE A 36 -3.96 4.60 -35.12
C ILE A 36 -2.79 4.81 -34.16
N PHE A 37 -2.86 5.80 -33.27
CA PHE A 37 -1.84 6.06 -32.27
C PHE A 37 -1.61 4.89 -31.32
N LEU A 38 -2.70 4.27 -30.83
CA LEU A 38 -2.63 3.11 -29.95
C LEU A 38 -2.03 1.89 -30.67
N SER A 39 -2.44 1.66 -31.93
CA SER A 39 -1.92 0.57 -32.75
C SER A 39 -0.44 0.76 -33.09
N LEU A 40 -0.02 1.98 -33.41
CA LEU A 40 1.37 2.30 -33.68
C LEU A 40 2.23 2.13 -32.41
N LYS A 41 1.72 2.57 -31.26
CA LYS A 41 2.40 2.39 -29.97
C LYS A 41 2.58 0.90 -29.63
N ALA A 42 1.59 0.07 -29.90
CA ALA A 42 1.67 -1.39 -29.73
C ALA A 42 2.68 -2.03 -30.68
N ALA A 43 2.67 -1.63 -31.97
CA ALA A 43 3.61 -2.11 -32.97
C ALA A 43 5.07 -1.73 -32.65
N VAL A 44 5.31 -0.49 -32.24
CA VAL A 44 6.64 -0.01 -31.83
C VAL A 44 7.15 -0.78 -30.62
N ARG A 45 6.31 -1.02 -29.61
CA ARG A 45 6.67 -1.85 -28.45
C ARG A 45 7.06 -3.28 -28.86
N LYS A 46 6.31 -3.88 -29.78
CA LYS A 46 6.57 -5.23 -30.27
C LYS A 46 7.91 -5.30 -31.06
N ILE A 47 8.20 -4.29 -31.88
CA ILE A 47 9.44 -4.21 -32.68
C ILE A 47 10.65 -3.99 -31.77
N LEU A 48 10.52 -3.15 -30.74
CA LEU A 48 11.61 -2.86 -29.79
C LEU A 48 11.80 -3.94 -28.73
N GLY A 49 11.04 -5.05 -28.77
CA GLY A 49 11.12 -6.12 -27.76
C GLY A 49 10.78 -5.63 -26.33
N LEU A 50 10.14 -4.47 -26.23
CA LEU A 50 9.66 -4.00 -24.93
C LEU A 50 8.53 -4.92 -24.49
N ALA A 51 8.81 -5.76 -23.51
CA ALA A 51 7.81 -6.61 -22.91
C ALA A 51 6.59 -5.74 -22.57
N VAL A 52 5.44 -6.08 -23.14
CA VAL A 52 4.17 -5.58 -22.63
C VAL A 52 4.15 -6.08 -21.18
N ALA A 53 4.24 -5.16 -20.23
CA ALA A 53 4.01 -5.54 -18.84
C ALA A 53 2.68 -6.33 -18.87
N PRO A 54 2.67 -7.59 -18.38
CA PRO A 54 1.43 -8.37 -18.36
C PRO A 54 0.37 -7.48 -17.71
N GLU A 55 -0.80 -7.41 -18.32
CA GLU A 55 -1.93 -6.78 -17.65
C GLU A 55 -1.98 -7.37 -16.23
N PRO A 56 -2.17 -6.53 -15.21
CA PRO A 56 -2.21 -7.01 -13.83
C PRO A 56 -3.27 -8.12 -13.78
N GLU A 57 -2.82 -9.35 -13.64
CA GLU A 57 -3.69 -10.49 -13.47
C GLU A 57 -4.38 -10.29 -12.13
N LEU A 58 -5.59 -9.74 -12.17
CA LEU A 58 -6.45 -9.61 -10.99
C LEU A 58 -6.48 -10.98 -10.33
N LEU A 59 -6.06 -11.05 -9.08
CA LEU A 59 -6.10 -12.30 -8.32
C LEU A 59 -7.52 -12.87 -8.40
N PRO A 60 -7.73 -14.07 -8.96
CA PRO A 60 -9.08 -14.61 -9.14
C PRO A 60 -9.82 -14.61 -7.81
N GLY A 61 -10.95 -13.90 -7.77
CA GLY A 61 -11.82 -13.86 -6.61
C GLY A 61 -11.42 -12.90 -5.50
N LEU A 62 -10.54 -11.91 -5.72
CA LEU A 62 -10.39 -10.79 -4.81
C LEU A 62 -11.45 -9.74 -5.16
N GLU A 63 -12.30 -9.41 -4.18
CA GLU A 63 -13.29 -8.35 -4.29
C GLU A 63 -12.56 -7.01 -4.52
N PRO A 64 -12.97 -6.18 -5.50
CA PRO A 64 -12.36 -4.87 -5.73
C PRO A 64 -12.32 -3.98 -4.49
N GLU A 65 -13.27 -4.16 -3.59
CA GLU A 65 -13.41 -3.45 -2.31
C GLU A 65 -12.27 -3.74 -1.33
N LEU A 66 -11.57 -4.86 -1.49
CA LEU A 66 -10.43 -5.23 -0.64
C LEU A 66 -9.10 -4.65 -1.14
N LEU A 67 -9.07 -4.08 -2.34
CA LEU A 67 -7.89 -3.46 -2.92
C LEU A 67 -7.60 -2.11 -2.23
N GLY A 68 -6.33 -1.87 -1.96
CA GLY A 68 -5.89 -0.61 -1.36
C GLY A 68 -6.19 -0.46 0.13
N LEU A 69 -6.97 -1.37 0.74
CA LEU A 69 -7.18 -1.37 2.19
C LEU A 69 -5.91 -1.82 2.91
N LYS A 70 -5.62 -1.18 4.04
CA LYS A 70 -4.57 -1.61 4.96
C LYS A 70 -5.09 -2.71 5.89
N TYR A 71 -4.34 -3.80 5.95
CA TYR A 71 -4.54 -4.93 6.82
C TYR A 71 -3.38 -5.02 7.79
N PHE A 72 -3.64 -5.22 9.08
CA PHE A 72 -2.64 -5.27 10.13
C PHE A 72 -2.53 -6.67 10.71
N HIS A 73 -1.31 -7.16 10.85
CA HIS A 73 -1.00 -8.40 11.57
C HIS A 73 -0.70 -8.07 13.03
N GLN A 74 -1.05 -8.98 13.95
CA GLN A 74 -0.81 -8.79 15.38
C GLN A 74 0.67 -8.61 15.75
N GLY A 75 1.59 -9.03 14.90
CA GLY A 75 3.03 -8.78 15.01
C GLY A 75 3.49 -7.44 14.43
N HIS A 76 2.59 -6.45 14.33
CA HIS A 76 2.86 -5.08 13.94
C HIS A 76 3.49 -4.92 12.55
N THR A 77 2.99 -5.71 11.59
CA THR A 77 3.24 -5.57 10.17
C THR A 77 1.94 -5.32 9.43
N TRP A 78 2.01 -4.59 8.32
CA TRP A 78 0.83 -4.30 7.50
C TRP A 78 0.96 -4.91 6.09
N ALA A 79 -0.18 -5.07 5.45
CA ALA A 79 -0.32 -5.55 4.08
C ALA A 79 -1.35 -4.74 3.31
N VAL A 80 -1.05 -4.41 2.04
CA VAL A 80 -1.98 -3.78 1.08
C VAL A 80 -1.96 -4.56 -0.21
N ALA A 81 -3.11 -5.11 -0.60
CA ALA A 81 -3.27 -5.79 -1.88
C ALA A 81 -3.40 -4.77 -3.02
N THR A 82 -2.69 -5.00 -4.12
CA THR A 82 -2.71 -4.16 -5.31
C THR A 82 -3.49 -4.80 -6.44
N ALA A 83 -3.99 -4.00 -7.37
CA ALA A 83 -4.64 -4.48 -8.58
C ALA A 83 -3.73 -5.36 -9.47
N ALA A 84 -2.41 -5.23 -9.31
CA ALA A 84 -1.42 -6.06 -10.02
C ALA A 84 -1.27 -7.49 -9.46
N GLY A 85 -2.16 -7.92 -8.55
CA GLY A 85 -2.09 -9.25 -7.96
C GLY A 85 -0.94 -9.46 -6.99
N THR A 86 -0.36 -8.38 -6.47
CA THR A 86 0.74 -8.40 -5.50
C THR A 86 0.29 -7.78 -4.19
N VAL A 87 1.04 -8.03 -3.12
CA VAL A 87 0.80 -7.43 -1.82
C VAL A 87 2.05 -6.67 -1.40
N THR A 88 1.89 -5.38 -1.12
CA THR A 88 2.93 -4.56 -0.50
C THR A 88 2.83 -4.73 1.01
N VAL A 89 3.96 -4.91 1.69
CA VAL A 89 4.03 -5.12 3.13
C VAL A 89 5.08 -4.21 3.77
N GLY A 90 4.87 -3.88 5.04
CA GLY A 90 5.77 -3.05 5.83
C GLY A 90 5.51 -3.18 7.33
N LEU A 91 6.11 -2.29 8.12
CA LEU A 91 5.89 -2.16 9.56
C LEU A 91 4.92 -1.02 9.86
N ASP A 92 4.18 -1.13 10.96
CA ASP A 92 3.23 -0.10 11.39
C ASP A 92 3.87 0.96 12.31
N ASP A 93 3.08 1.98 12.69
CA ASP A 93 3.53 3.08 13.56
C ASP A 93 3.97 2.61 14.94
N PHE A 94 3.37 1.55 15.47
CA PHE A 94 3.77 1.02 16.77
C PHE A 94 5.15 0.40 16.68
N ALA A 95 5.39 -0.47 15.69
CA ALA A 95 6.69 -1.10 15.49
C ALA A 95 7.82 -0.06 15.35
N GLN A 96 7.59 0.97 14.52
CA GLN A 96 8.60 2.00 14.29
C GLN A 96 8.89 2.85 15.54
N LYS A 97 7.87 3.15 16.37
CA LYS A 97 8.07 3.89 17.63
C LYS A 97 8.80 3.06 18.68
N ILE A 98 8.54 1.76 18.75
CA ILE A 98 9.19 0.86 19.70
C ILE A 98 10.66 0.66 19.35
N ILE A 99 10.99 0.34 18.09
CA ILE A 99 12.40 0.15 17.70
C ILE A 99 13.18 1.47 17.67
N GLY A 100 12.49 2.57 17.36
CA GLY A 100 13.10 3.87 17.18
C GLY A 100 13.85 4.00 15.85
N THR A 101 14.95 4.76 15.84
CA THR A 101 15.76 4.97 14.64
C THR A 101 16.29 3.65 14.10
N ILE A 102 15.94 3.31 12.87
CA ILE A 102 16.37 2.06 12.24
C ILE A 102 17.73 2.29 11.56
N ASP A 103 18.75 1.58 12.02
CA ASP A 103 20.12 1.66 11.49
C ASP A 103 20.30 0.74 10.26
N SER A 104 19.66 -0.43 10.30
CA SER A 104 19.69 -1.38 9.18
C SER A 104 18.48 -2.32 9.20
N ILE A 105 18.19 -2.89 8.03
CA ILE A 105 17.10 -3.85 7.85
C ILE A 105 17.67 -5.10 7.17
N GLU A 106 17.53 -6.26 7.83
CA GLU A 106 17.87 -7.56 7.25
C GLU A 106 16.69 -8.04 6.41
N LEU A 107 16.76 -7.89 5.10
CA LEU A 107 15.68 -8.25 4.16
C LEU A 107 15.81 -9.69 3.67
N PRO A 108 14.70 -10.39 3.37
CA PRO A 108 14.72 -11.67 2.69
C PRO A 108 15.18 -11.52 1.23
N ARG A 109 15.59 -12.63 0.61
CA ARG A 109 15.97 -12.63 -0.81
C ARG A 109 14.75 -12.64 -1.70
N ILE A 110 14.84 -11.99 -2.87
CA ILE A 110 13.84 -12.16 -3.94
C ILE A 110 13.77 -13.67 -4.30
N GLY A 111 12.54 -14.17 -4.47
CA GLY A 111 12.28 -15.61 -4.67
C GLY A 111 12.09 -16.41 -3.37
N GLN A 112 12.39 -15.85 -2.21
CA GLN A 112 12.17 -16.53 -0.92
C GLN A 112 10.67 -16.66 -0.63
N THR A 113 10.26 -17.83 -0.15
CA THR A 113 8.88 -18.08 0.29
C THR A 113 8.70 -17.64 1.74
N LEU A 114 7.68 -16.85 1.99
CA LEU A 114 7.23 -16.41 3.30
C LEU A 114 6.02 -17.23 3.75
N ARG A 115 5.89 -17.43 5.06
CA ARG A 115 4.68 -18.00 5.70
C ARG A 115 4.09 -16.97 6.66
N GLN A 116 2.78 -16.77 6.59
CA GLN A 116 2.07 -15.85 7.50
C GLN A 116 2.41 -16.15 8.96
N GLY A 117 2.69 -15.11 9.76
CA GLY A 117 3.05 -15.22 11.17
C GLY A 117 4.46 -15.75 11.48
N LYS A 118 5.30 -16.01 10.45
CA LYS A 118 6.70 -16.38 10.65
C LYS A 118 7.62 -15.21 10.38
N ILE A 119 8.77 -15.16 11.08
CA ILE A 119 9.76 -14.08 10.91
C ILE A 119 10.18 -14.01 9.44
N ALA A 120 10.07 -12.82 8.86
CA ALA A 120 10.38 -12.53 7.47
C ALA A 120 11.56 -11.57 7.30
N TRP A 121 11.67 -10.54 8.14
CA TRP A 121 12.80 -9.60 8.16
C TRP A 121 13.10 -9.15 9.59
N LYS A 122 14.19 -8.41 9.77
CA LYS A 122 14.56 -7.88 11.08
C LYS A 122 14.99 -6.42 10.96
N LEU A 123 14.60 -5.64 11.93
CA LEU A 123 15.01 -4.25 12.11
C LEU A 123 16.13 -4.22 13.16
N ARG A 124 17.13 -3.35 12.96
CA ARG A 124 18.23 -3.14 13.92
C ARG A 124 18.32 -1.69 14.32
N HIS A 125 18.46 -1.48 15.63
CA HIS A 125 18.83 -0.21 16.24
C HIS A 125 19.89 -0.46 17.32
N GLY A 126 21.13 0.01 17.12
CA GLY A 126 22.25 -0.33 17.97
C GLY A 126 22.42 -1.83 18.16
N GLN A 127 22.35 -2.29 19.39
CA GLN A 127 22.38 -3.71 19.76
C GLN A 127 21.01 -4.39 19.71
N ARG A 128 19.93 -3.62 19.57
CA ARG A 128 18.56 -4.15 19.58
C ARG A 128 18.16 -4.67 18.20
N ILE A 129 17.53 -5.83 18.22
CA ILE A 129 16.99 -6.48 17.02
C ILE A 129 15.51 -6.72 17.24
N LEU A 130 14.68 -6.20 16.32
CA LEU A 130 13.23 -6.42 16.31
C LEU A 130 12.89 -7.32 15.12
N PRO A 131 12.53 -8.59 15.36
CA PRO A 131 12.05 -9.47 14.31
C PRO A 131 10.65 -9.02 13.88
N GLN A 132 10.37 -9.12 12.59
CA GLN A 132 9.09 -8.79 11.99
C GLN A 132 8.53 -10.00 11.28
N VAL A 133 7.27 -10.29 11.52
CA VAL A 133 6.58 -11.44 10.92
C VAL A 133 5.97 -11.09 9.56
N ALA A 134 5.85 -12.07 8.68
CA ALA A 134 5.15 -11.90 7.42
C ALA A 134 3.64 -11.78 7.65
N PRO A 135 2.99 -10.70 7.22
CA PRO A 135 1.53 -10.61 7.29
C PRO A 135 0.83 -11.50 6.26
N ILE A 136 1.52 -11.87 5.20
CA ILE A 136 0.99 -12.63 4.06
C ILE A 136 1.93 -13.76 3.71
N GLU A 137 1.36 -14.92 3.35
CA GLU A 137 2.09 -16.04 2.77
C GLU A 137 2.27 -15.84 1.27
N GLY A 138 3.46 -16.14 0.74
CA GLY A 138 3.76 -16.02 -0.68
C GLY A 138 5.24 -15.94 -0.98
N THR A 139 5.58 -15.57 -2.21
CA THR A 139 6.96 -15.43 -2.67
C THR A 139 7.34 -13.96 -2.75
N VAL A 140 8.49 -13.60 -2.20
CA VAL A 140 9.06 -12.25 -2.32
C VAL A 140 9.42 -11.98 -3.77
N ILE A 141 8.85 -10.94 -4.36
CA ILE A 141 9.10 -10.56 -5.75
C ILE A 141 9.89 -9.26 -5.87
N GLU A 142 9.88 -8.44 -4.81
CA GLU A 142 10.61 -7.19 -4.76
C GLU A 142 10.94 -6.83 -3.31
N VAL A 143 12.11 -6.24 -3.10
CA VAL A 143 12.53 -5.64 -1.83
C VAL A 143 12.75 -4.16 -2.04
N ASN A 144 12.46 -3.36 -1.04
CA ASN A 144 12.68 -1.92 -1.15
C ASN A 144 14.18 -1.59 -0.94
N GLU A 145 14.89 -1.43 -2.05
CA GLU A 145 16.33 -1.12 -2.04
C GLU A 145 16.65 0.25 -1.40
N ASP A 146 15.68 1.18 -1.42
CA ASP A 146 15.88 2.49 -0.79
C ASP A 146 16.02 2.38 0.74
N LEU A 147 15.44 1.36 1.36
CA LEU A 147 15.62 1.07 2.78
C LEU A 147 17.03 0.58 3.12
N GLN A 148 17.76 -0.02 2.17
CA GLN A 148 19.15 -0.38 2.38
C GLN A 148 20.06 0.85 2.41
N LYS A 149 19.71 1.88 1.61
CA LYS A 149 20.45 3.15 1.53
C LYS A 149 20.04 4.13 2.65
N SER A 150 18.76 4.10 3.01
CA SER A 150 18.15 5.02 3.99
C SER A 150 17.11 4.30 4.83
N PRO A 151 17.52 3.48 5.83
CA PRO A 151 16.61 2.71 6.68
C PRO A 151 15.56 3.58 7.39
N SER A 152 15.91 4.83 7.69
CA SER A 152 15.00 5.81 8.31
C SER A 152 13.75 6.14 7.48
N LEU A 153 13.68 5.74 6.21
CA LEU A 153 12.44 5.84 5.44
C LEU A 153 11.32 5.01 6.06
N ALA A 154 11.65 3.87 6.66
CA ALA A 154 10.68 3.03 7.36
C ALA A 154 10.06 3.75 8.58
N ASN A 155 10.80 4.66 9.24
CA ASN A 155 10.28 5.49 10.32
C ASN A 155 9.45 6.67 9.79
N ARG A 156 9.97 7.40 8.79
CA ARG A 156 9.37 8.66 8.33
C ARG A 156 8.11 8.50 7.48
N SER A 157 8.00 7.38 6.79
CA SER A 157 6.89 7.14 5.85
C SER A 157 6.55 5.64 5.79
N PRO A 158 6.15 5.03 6.93
CA PRO A 158 6.00 3.58 7.07
C PRO A 158 4.99 2.98 6.08
N TYR A 159 3.96 3.73 5.71
CA TYR A 159 2.86 3.25 4.84
C TYR A 159 3.03 3.61 3.37
N GLU A 160 4.04 4.39 3.00
CA GLU A 160 4.30 4.80 1.62
C GLU A 160 5.72 4.40 1.19
N LYS A 161 6.70 5.33 1.30
CA LYS A 161 8.10 5.09 0.87
C LYS A 161 8.82 4.05 1.72
N GLY A 162 8.37 3.83 2.95
CA GLY A 162 8.91 2.87 3.91
C GLY A 162 8.36 1.44 3.78
N TRP A 163 7.64 1.11 2.68
CA TRP A 163 7.28 -0.28 2.41
C TRP A 163 8.55 -1.16 2.39
N VAL A 164 8.43 -2.43 2.80
CA VAL A 164 9.59 -3.31 2.97
C VAL A 164 9.72 -4.32 1.84
N LEU A 165 8.62 -5.01 1.51
CA LEU A 165 8.59 -6.07 0.51
C LEU A 165 7.35 -5.96 -0.37
N LYS A 166 7.45 -6.49 -1.60
CA LYS A 166 6.28 -6.92 -2.38
C LYS A 166 6.27 -8.43 -2.50
N VAL A 167 5.12 -9.02 -2.29
CA VAL A 167 4.91 -10.46 -2.22
C VAL A 167 3.88 -10.88 -3.25
N LYS A 168 4.17 -11.94 -4.01
CA LYS A 168 3.16 -12.66 -4.80
C LYS A 168 2.47 -13.65 -3.87
N PRO A 169 1.22 -13.39 -3.44
CA PRO A 169 0.57 -14.22 -2.43
C PRO A 169 0.14 -15.56 -3.01
N THR A 170 0.10 -16.61 -2.17
CA THR A 170 -0.40 -17.93 -2.53
C THR A 170 -1.83 -18.17 -2.06
N ARG A 171 -2.19 -17.67 -0.87
CA ARG A 171 -3.52 -17.84 -0.24
C ARG A 171 -4.04 -16.52 0.31
N LEU A 172 -4.18 -15.51 -0.56
CA LEU A 172 -4.48 -14.15 -0.12
C LEU A 172 -5.76 -14.04 0.70
N LYS A 173 -6.89 -14.58 0.21
CA LYS A 173 -8.18 -14.49 0.93
C LYS A 173 -8.13 -15.09 2.33
N GLU A 174 -7.46 -16.24 2.48
CA GLU A 174 -7.29 -16.90 3.78
C GLU A 174 -6.43 -16.05 4.71
N ASN A 175 -5.33 -15.50 4.18
CA ASN A 175 -4.43 -14.68 4.97
C ASN A 175 -5.12 -13.37 5.42
N LEU A 176 -5.87 -12.70 4.55
CA LEU A 176 -6.57 -11.45 4.88
C LEU A 176 -7.61 -11.65 6.01
N ARG A 177 -8.25 -12.83 6.09
CA ARG A 177 -9.19 -13.15 7.19
C ARG A 177 -8.53 -13.19 8.58
N ASN A 178 -7.22 -13.43 8.63
CA ASN A 178 -6.44 -13.46 9.86
C ASN A 178 -5.89 -12.07 10.25
N LEU A 179 -6.17 -11.04 9.45
CA LEU A 179 -5.66 -9.69 9.63
C LEU A 179 -6.78 -8.75 10.06
N ILE A 180 -6.39 -7.70 10.77
CA ILE A 180 -7.28 -6.64 11.23
C ILE A 180 -7.29 -5.53 10.18
N HIS A 181 -8.44 -4.94 9.87
CA HIS A 181 -8.53 -3.89 8.85
C HIS A 181 -9.59 -2.82 9.17
N GLY A 182 -9.57 -1.71 8.41
CA GLY A 182 -10.52 -0.61 8.56
C GLY A 182 -10.41 0.06 9.94
N ASP A 183 -11.50 0.64 10.42
CA ASP A 183 -11.58 1.34 11.70
C ASP A 183 -11.18 0.46 12.91
N ILE A 184 -11.38 -0.85 12.78
CA ILE A 184 -10.97 -1.80 13.82
C ILE A 184 -9.45 -1.88 13.90
N GLY A 185 -8.76 -1.79 12.75
CA GLY A 185 -7.29 -1.78 12.68
C GLY A 185 -6.68 -0.57 13.37
N GLU A 186 -7.23 0.62 13.16
CA GLU A 186 -6.77 1.85 13.82
C GLU A 186 -6.99 1.79 15.34
N LYS A 187 -8.18 1.38 15.77
CA LYS A 187 -8.48 1.19 17.20
C LYS A 187 -7.60 0.13 17.85
N TRP A 188 -7.25 -0.92 17.11
CA TRP A 188 -6.34 -1.94 17.61
C TRP A 188 -4.92 -1.41 17.80
N LEU A 189 -4.40 -0.58 16.90
CA LEU A 189 -3.11 0.09 17.07
C LEU A 189 -3.09 0.99 18.32
N ASP A 190 -4.14 1.75 18.56
CA ASP A 190 -4.26 2.59 19.76
C ASP A 190 -4.38 1.75 21.04
N LEU A 191 -5.06 0.61 20.98
CA LEU A 191 -5.11 -0.34 22.08
C LEU A 191 -3.73 -0.95 22.37
N ALA A 192 -2.94 -1.30 21.33
CA ALA A 192 -1.59 -1.81 21.47
C ALA A 192 -0.68 -0.81 22.19
N LYS A 193 -0.74 0.48 21.78
CA LYS A 193 -0.03 1.58 22.46
C LYS A 193 -0.44 1.67 23.95
N SER A 194 -1.73 1.65 24.24
CA SER A 194 -2.26 1.72 25.62
C SER A 194 -1.83 0.52 26.44
N GLN A 195 -1.86 -0.67 25.88
CA GLN A 195 -1.40 -1.89 26.56
C GLN A 195 0.10 -1.86 26.83
N PHE A 196 0.89 -1.33 25.89
CA PHE A 196 2.33 -1.16 26.10
C PHE A 196 2.60 -0.24 27.29
N VAL A 197 1.97 0.93 27.36
CA VAL A 197 2.10 1.88 28.47
C VAL A 197 1.77 1.25 29.81
N LEU A 198 0.67 0.49 29.89
CA LEU A 198 0.26 -0.18 31.12
C LEU A 198 1.25 -1.26 31.58
N ARG A 199 1.89 -1.95 30.65
CA ARG A 199 2.85 -3.03 30.95
C ARG A 199 4.27 -2.55 31.22
N PHE A 200 4.64 -1.40 30.65
CA PHE A 200 5.98 -0.80 30.74
C PHE A 200 5.92 0.66 31.20
N PRO A 201 5.29 0.97 32.35
CA PRO A 201 5.05 2.37 32.77
C PRO A 201 6.34 3.15 33.02
N ARG A 202 7.44 2.49 33.37
CA ARG A 202 8.74 3.15 33.59
C ARG A 202 9.37 3.60 32.27
N ALA A 203 9.17 2.84 31.20
CA ALA A 203 9.70 3.15 29.88
C ALA A 203 9.04 4.38 29.25
N VAL A 204 7.80 4.67 29.63
CA VAL A 204 6.98 5.73 29.01
C VAL A 204 6.67 6.90 29.95
N GLY A 205 7.20 6.94 31.18
CA GLY A 205 6.82 7.91 32.19
C GLY A 205 6.84 9.39 31.75
N PRO A 206 7.94 9.95 31.23
CA PRO A 206 7.98 11.32 30.68
C PRO A 206 7.33 11.45 29.29
N ALA A 207 7.23 10.35 28.56
CA ALA A 207 6.81 10.28 27.17
C ALA A 207 5.30 10.40 26.97
N TYR A 208 4.53 10.32 28.03
CA TYR A 208 3.05 10.27 27.98
C TYR A 208 2.38 11.56 28.45
N GLN A 209 3.19 12.61 28.73
CA GLN A 209 2.66 13.87 29.30
C GLN A 209 1.91 14.74 28.31
N ASP A 210 2.08 14.55 27.00
CA ASP A 210 1.55 15.44 25.96
C ASP A 210 0.37 14.89 25.16
N GLY A 211 -0.51 14.13 25.81
CA GLY A 211 -1.80 13.76 25.18
C GLY A 211 -1.88 12.35 24.58
N GLY A 212 -0.97 11.44 24.92
CA GLY A 212 -1.17 10.02 24.69
C GLY A 212 -0.45 9.41 23.49
N GLU A 213 0.51 10.10 22.88
CA GLU A 213 1.37 9.51 21.87
C GLU A 213 2.67 8.96 22.48
N LEU A 214 3.09 7.77 22.03
CA LEU A 214 4.41 7.25 22.32
C LEU A 214 5.46 8.12 21.64
N ILE A 215 6.52 8.51 22.38
CA ILE A 215 7.71 9.14 21.79
C ILE A 215 8.45 8.13 20.92
N ASP A 216 9.27 8.64 20.02
CA ASP A 216 10.18 7.81 19.25
C ASP A 216 11.29 7.23 20.15
N ASN A 217 11.84 6.08 19.76
CA ASN A 217 12.92 5.40 20.47
C ASN A 217 12.57 4.91 21.88
N VAL A 218 11.30 4.59 22.12
CA VAL A 218 10.89 4.04 23.44
C VAL A 218 11.68 2.80 23.80
N GLY A 219 12.08 2.00 22.82
CA GLY A 219 12.91 0.83 23.02
C GLY A 219 14.21 1.09 23.77
N ASP A 220 14.82 2.28 23.64
CA ASP A 220 16.07 2.63 24.30
C ASP A 220 15.92 2.79 25.83
N THR A 221 14.71 3.03 26.30
CA THR A 221 14.40 3.18 27.73
C THR A 221 14.17 1.83 28.42
N LEU A 222 14.04 0.74 27.67
CA LEU A 222 13.78 -0.60 28.19
C LEU A 222 15.10 -1.27 28.63
N THR A 223 15.02 -2.08 29.68
CA THR A 223 16.09 -3.04 29.99
C THR A 223 16.14 -4.16 28.94
N ASP A 224 17.19 -4.98 28.92
CA ASP A 224 17.27 -6.10 28.00
C ASP A 224 16.18 -7.16 28.26
N GLU A 225 15.82 -7.38 29.51
CA GLU A 225 14.73 -8.30 29.90
C GLU A 225 13.38 -7.77 29.44
N GLU A 226 13.13 -6.47 29.62
CA GLU A 226 11.91 -5.81 29.13
C GLU A 226 11.84 -5.84 27.61
N TRP A 227 12.97 -5.62 26.92
CA TRP A 227 13.05 -5.73 25.47
C TRP A 227 12.66 -7.12 24.95
N GLU A 228 13.21 -8.18 25.57
CA GLU A 228 12.86 -9.55 25.21
C GLU A 228 11.38 -9.85 25.49
N ARG A 229 10.83 -9.27 26.56
CA ARG A 229 9.41 -9.40 26.87
C ARG A 229 8.53 -8.67 25.86
N VAL A 230 8.88 -7.45 25.45
CA VAL A 230 8.20 -6.70 24.40
C VAL A 230 8.16 -7.47 23.09
N LYS A 231 9.28 -8.04 22.67
CA LYS A 231 9.32 -8.87 21.43
C LYS A 231 8.34 -10.04 21.50
N ARG A 232 8.28 -10.75 22.61
CA ARG A 232 7.38 -11.90 22.76
C ARG A 232 5.91 -11.51 22.83
N GLU A 233 5.59 -10.39 23.47
CA GLU A 233 4.20 -10.01 23.76
C GLU A 233 3.54 -9.26 22.61
N PHE A 234 4.33 -8.52 21.81
CA PHE A 234 3.79 -7.63 20.77
C PHE A 234 4.22 -8.01 19.34
N PHE A 235 5.31 -8.74 19.13
CA PHE A 235 5.86 -8.94 17.78
C PHE A 235 5.94 -10.42 17.35
N LEU A 236 5.82 -11.37 18.25
CA LEU A 236 5.92 -12.82 18.00
C LEU A 236 4.67 -13.56 18.47
#